data_3b313a72fc8e3dac22ff363c195c13fb
#
_entry.id   3b313a72fc8e3dac22ff363c195c13fb
#
_cell.length_a   1.000
_cell.length_b   1.000
_cell.length_c   1.000
_cell.angle_alpha   90.00
_cell.angle_beta   90.00
_cell.angle_gamma   90.00
#
_symmetry.space_group_name_H-M   'P 1'
#
loop_
_entity.id
_entity.type
_entity.pdbx_description
1 polymer ?
#
loop_
_entity_poly.entity_id
_entity_poly.type
_entity_poly.pdbx_seq_one_letter_code
_entity_poly.pdbx_strand_id
1 'polypeptide(L)' 'MHTEAQLNDVALGCGLALGELIQDESEKKLLLMVRQDPSVEQRVCVAKWARRNGLKAVFVNMTFPQG' A
#
# COMPACT_ATOMS: atom_id res chain seq x y z
N MET A 1 -1.44 -15.14 -1.84
CA MET A 1 -0.77 -13.83 -2.03
C MET A 1 -1.44 -13.10 -3.19
N HIS A 2 -1.65 -11.80 -3.05
CA HIS A 2 -2.28 -11.03 -4.11
C HIS A 2 -1.30 -10.74 -5.24
N THR A 3 -1.81 -10.70 -6.46
CA THR A 3 -0.98 -10.38 -7.62
C THR A 3 -0.68 -8.89 -7.67
N GLU A 4 0.37 -8.52 -8.41
CA GLU A 4 0.71 -7.12 -8.64
C GLU A 4 -0.45 -6.37 -9.30
N ALA A 5 -1.15 -7.00 -10.23
CA ALA A 5 -2.31 -6.41 -10.89
C ALA A 5 -3.43 -6.11 -9.90
N GLN A 6 -3.69 -7.03 -8.96
CA GLN A 6 -4.71 -6.81 -7.93
C GLN A 6 -4.34 -5.64 -7.01
N LEU A 7 -3.08 -5.56 -6.60
CA LEU A 7 -2.61 -4.47 -5.75
C LEU A 7 -2.66 -3.14 -6.48
N ASN A 8 -2.33 -3.12 -7.77
CA ASN A 8 -2.43 -1.91 -8.58
C ASN A 8 -3.86 -1.42 -8.72
N ASP A 9 -4.83 -2.35 -8.89
CA ASP A 9 -6.24 -1.98 -8.95
C ASP A 9 -6.69 -1.33 -7.63
N VAL A 10 -6.28 -1.87 -6.50
CA VAL A 10 -6.58 -1.31 -5.19
C VAL A 10 -5.95 0.07 -5.05
N ALA A 11 -4.68 0.19 -5.45
CA ALA A 11 -3.96 1.46 -5.39
C ALA A 11 -4.71 2.55 -6.17
N LEU A 12 -5.08 2.27 -7.41
CA LEU A 12 -5.82 3.23 -8.23
C LEU A 12 -7.16 3.58 -7.60
N GLY A 13 -7.86 2.61 -7.03
CA GLY A 13 -9.14 2.85 -6.34
C GLY A 13 -9.00 3.71 -5.10
N CYS A 14 -7.83 3.73 -4.48
CA CYS A 14 -7.54 4.55 -3.30
C CYS A 14 -6.87 5.88 -3.62
N GLY A 15 -6.73 6.21 -4.91
CA GLY A 15 -6.08 7.46 -5.32
C GLY A 15 -4.57 7.41 -5.29
N LEU A 16 -4.00 6.22 -5.33
CA LEU A 16 -2.55 6.01 -5.38
C LEU A 16 -2.10 5.75 -6.81
N ALA A 17 -0.80 5.69 -7.01
CA ALA A 17 -0.21 5.35 -8.29
C ALA A 17 0.14 3.86 -8.35
N LEU A 18 0.43 3.37 -9.54
CA LEU A 18 0.88 1.99 -9.74
C LEU A 18 2.18 1.76 -8.97
N GLY A 19 2.28 0.59 -8.35
CA GLY A 19 3.49 0.20 -7.62
C GLY A 19 3.60 0.76 -6.21
N GLU A 20 2.64 1.55 -5.75
CA GLU A 20 2.66 2.11 -4.40
C GLU A 20 2.12 1.15 -3.33
N LEU A 21 1.47 0.07 -3.73
CA LEU A 21 1.08 -1.00 -2.82
C LEU A 21 1.86 -2.25 -3.12
N ILE A 22 2.55 -2.77 -2.10
CA ILE A 22 3.40 -3.94 -2.23
C ILE A 22 3.07 -4.89 -1.08
N GLN A 23 2.82 -6.16 -1.40
CA GLN A 23 2.68 -7.20 -0.39
C GLN A 23 4.05 -7.82 -0.14
N ASP A 24 4.45 -7.89 1.13
CA ASP A 24 5.76 -8.42 1.49
C ASP A 24 5.82 -9.93 1.22
N GLU A 25 6.86 -10.38 0.54
CA GLU A 25 7.04 -11.79 0.24
C GLU A 25 7.47 -12.60 1.46
N SER A 26 8.25 -11.99 2.36
CA SER A 26 8.71 -12.65 3.58
C SER A 26 7.62 -12.72 4.62
N GLU A 27 6.81 -11.67 4.73
CA GLU A 27 5.71 -11.59 5.66
C GLU A 27 4.44 -11.32 4.87
N LYS A 28 3.78 -12.37 4.44
CA LYS A 28 2.63 -12.28 3.52
C LYS A 28 1.45 -11.51 4.07
N LYS A 29 1.40 -11.29 5.38
CA LYS A 29 0.33 -10.52 6.01
C LYS A 29 0.60 -9.02 6.03
N LEU A 30 1.78 -8.58 5.59
CA LEU A 30 2.12 -7.16 5.54
C LEU A 30 1.83 -6.59 4.16
N LEU A 31 1.08 -5.51 4.15
CA LEU A 31 0.84 -4.70 2.96
C LEU A 31 1.56 -3.38 3.15
N LEU A 32 2.52 -3.10 2.29
CA LEU A 32 3.32 -1.88 2.36
C LEU A 32 2.72 -0.82 1.43
N MET A 33 2.41 0.34 2.00
CA MET A 33 2.00 1.50 1.22
C MET A 33 3.19 2.45 1.15
N VAL A 34 3.80 2.51 -0.04
CA VAL A 34 5.01 3.30 -0.28
C VAL A 34 4.61 4.59 -0.98
N ARG A 35 4.46 5.67 -0.22
CA ARG A 35 4.09 6.95 -0.78
C ARG A 35 4.55 8.06 0.13
N GLN A 36 5.07 9.14 -0.46
CA GLN A 36 5.42 10.33 0.28
C GLN A 36 4.15 11.14 0.59
N ASP A 37 3.97 11.49 1.87
CA ASP A 37 2.84 12.31 2.35
C ASP A 37 1.46 11.83 1.88
N PRO A 38 1.08 10.58 2.16
CA PRO A 38 -0.25 10.13 1.78
C PRO A 38 -1.33 10.89 2.57
N SER A 39 -2.46 11.15 1.92
CA SER A 39 -3.58 11.80 2.61
C SER A 39 -4.21 10.83 3.62
N VAL A 40 -4.97 11.39 4.57
CA VAL A 40 -5.71 10.55 5.52
C VAL A 40 -6.67 9.62 4.78
N GLU A 41 -7.33 10.11 3.75
CA GLU A 41 -8.26 9.33 2.94
C GLU A 41 -7.57 8.15 2.27
N GLN A 42 -6.38 8.38 1.74
CA GLN A 42 -5.61 7.31 1.11
C GLN A 42 -5.21 6.25 2.13
N ARG A 43 -4.75 6.66 3.31
CA ARG A 43 -4.37 5.73 4.37
C ARG A 43 -5.56 4.92 4.86
N VAL A 44 -6.71 5.57 5.06
CA VAL A 44 -7.93 4.90 5.50
C VAL A 44 -8.41 3.90 4.44
N CYS A 45 -8.38 4.28 3.16
CA CYS A 45 -8.77 3.42 2.06
C CYS A 45 -7.95 2.13 2.03
N VAL A 46 -6.62 2.26 2.10
CA VAL A 46 -5.72 1.11 2.11
C VAL A 46 -5.91 0.26 3.37
N ALA A 47 -6.04 0.91 4.54
CA ALA A 47 -6.23 0.20 5.80
C ALA A 47 -7.52 -0.63 5.82
N LYS A 48 -8.61 -0.09 5.28
CA LYS A 48 -9.88 -0.82 5.17
C LYS A 48 -9.75 -2.03 4.28
N TRP A 49 -9.11 -1.87 3.12
CA TRP A 49 -8.91 -2.99 2.21
C TRP A 49 -8.03 -4.07 2.84
N ALA A 50 -6.94 -3.66 3.50
CA ALA A 50 -6.05 -4.60 4.18
C ALA A 50 -6.79 -5.39 5.25
N ARG A 51 -7.61 -4.70 6.05
CA ARG A 51 -8.38 -5.35 7.11
C ARG A 51 -9.34 -6.39 6.54
N ARG A 52 -10.00 -6.10 5.42
CA ARG A 52 -10.93 -7.03 4.78
C ARG A 52 -10.22 -8.28 4.26
N ASN A 53 -8.94 -8.16 3.94
CA ASN A 53 -8.17 -9.24 3.36
C ASN A 53 -7.21 -9.89 4.35
N GLY A 54 -7.36 -9.61 5.65
CA GLY A 54 -6.53 -10.19 6.69
C GLY A 54 -5.08 -9.73 6.65
N LEU A 55 -4.84 -8.54 6.10
CA LEU A 55 -3.50 -7.97 5.98
C LEU A 55 -3.34 -6.82 6.97
N LYS A 56 -2.08 -6.54 7.32
CA LYS A 56 -1.72 -5.39 8.13
C LYS A 56 -1.08 -4.34 7.23
N ALA A 57 -1.68 -3.17 7.16
CA ALA A 57 -1.13 -2.06 6.37
C ALA A 57 -0.02 -1.36 7.15
N VAL A 58 1.12 -1.19 6.49
CA VAL A 58 2.25 -0.45 7.02
C VAL A 58 2.53 0.70 6.06
N PHE A 59 2.60 1.91 6.60
CA PHE A 59 2.84 3.09 5.79
C PHE A 59 4.33 3.42 5.80
N VAL A 60 4.93 3.38 4.62
CA VAL A 60 6.35 3.67 4.44
C VAL A 60 6.46 5.05 3.80
N ASN A 61 6.90 6.02 4.58
CA ASN A 61 7.16 7.36 4.09
C ASN A 61 8.61 7.41 3.61
N MET A 62 8.82 7.20 2.31
CA MET A 62 10.16 7.19 1.75
C MET A 62 10.53 8.57 1.22
N THR A 63 11.49 9.17 1.89
CA THR A 63 12.18 10.33 1.34
C THR A 63 13.46 9.82 0.71
N PHE A 64 13.58 9.98 -0.61
CA PHE A 64 14.84 9.64 -1.26
C PHE A 64 15.87 10.73 -0.92
N PRO A 65 17.05 10.34 -0.45
CA PRO A 65 18.09 11.33 -0.21
C PRO A 65 18.45 11.98 -1.54
N GLN A 66 18.30 13.29 -1.58
CA GLN A 66 18.77 14.05 -2.71
C GLN A 66 20.23 14.37 -2.48
N GLY A 67 21.05 13.60 -3.14
CA GLY A 67 22.49 13.78 -3.05
C GLY A 67 23.03 14.47 -4.26
#